data_359cc524d6982693abd18915fb090dac
#
_entry.id   359cc524d6982693abd18915fb090dac
#
_cell.length_a   1.000
_cell.length_b   1.000
_cell.length_c   1.000
_cell.angle_alpha   90.00
_cell.angle_beta   90.00
_cell.angle_gamma   90.00
#
_symmetry.space_group_name_H-M   'P 1'
#
loop_
_entity.id
_entity.type
_entity.pdbx_description
1 polymer ?
#
loop_
_entity_poly.entity_id
_entity_poly.type
_entity_poly.pdbx_seq_one_letter_code
_entity_poly.pdbx_strand_id
1 'polypeptide(L)'
;LLDIFNQMGLAMLIPEDKIAATTAMADGDTLIYATHGHTYNEQNLPPLHRGDILLHGHTHVPACVPHDTYTCMNPGSVAIPKAGSWHGYMIMENGRFQWKTMTNEVKMEFADGKRIL
;
A
#
# COMPACT_ATOMS: atom_id res chain seq x y z
N LEU A 1 13.40 5.98 -9.36
CA LEU A 1 12.25 6.48 -8.62
C LEU A 1 11.85 5.53 -7.51
N LEU A 2 11.72 4.24 -7.83
CA LEU A 2 11.44 3.21 -6.83
C LEU A 2 12.53 3.15 -5.76
N ASP A 3 13.80 3.30 -6.15
CA ASP A 3 14.92 3.28 -5.23
C ASP A 3 14.84 4.43 -4.21
N ILE A 4 14.42 5.60 -4.65
CA ILE A 4 14.24 6.73 -3.75
C ILE A 4 13.17 6.44 -2.72
N PHE A 5 12.05 5.84 -3.13
CA PHE A 5 10.98 5.48 -2.21
C PHE A 5 11.40 4.42 -1.22
N ASN A 6 12.15 3.42 -1.65
CA ASN A 6 12.70 2.42 -0.75
C ASN A 6 13.61 3.03 0.30
N GLN A 7 14.46 3.99 -0.08
CA GLN A 7 15.35 4.68 0.84
C GLN A 7 14.59 5.53 1.86
N MET A 8 13.47 6.09 1.45
CA MET A 8 12.63 6.92 2.32
C MET A 8 11.67 6.11 3.18
N GLY A 9 11.61 4.79 2.98
CA GLY A 9 10.65 3.96 3.68
C GLY A 9 9.20 4.20 3.25
N LEU A 10 9.00 4.74 2.06
CA LEU A 10 7.67 5.03 1.53
C LEU A 10 7.26 3.97 0.53
N ALA A 11 6.02 3.57 0.60
CA ALA A 11 5.40 2.77 -0.45
C ALA A 11 4.82 3.71 -1.50
N MET A 12 5.07 3.39 -2.76
CA MET A 12 4.58 4.19 -3.87
C MET A 12 4.01 3.30 -4.95
N LEU A 13 2.93 3.76 -5.56
CA LEU A 13 2.37 3.11 -6.74
C LEU A 13 3.08 3.63 -7.98
N ILE A 14 3.49 2.70 -8.82
CA ILE A 14 4.19 3.02 -10.06
C ILE A 14 3.17 2.98 -11.19
N PRO A 15 3.15 3.99 -12.07
CA PRO A 15 2.21 4.00 -13.18
C PRO A 15 2.34 2.76 -14.06
N GLU A 16 1.20 2.23 -14.51
CA GLU A 16 1.19 1.02 -15.33
C GLU A 16 1.90 1.16 -16.66
N ASP A 17 1.91 2.35 -17.23
CA ASP A 17 2.65 2.61 -18.46
C ASP A 17 4.16 2.44 -18.26
N LYS A 18 4.64 2.43 -17.03
CA LYS A 18 6.03 2.22 -16.70
C LYS A 18 6.30 0.77 -16.28
N ILE A 19 5.33 0.15 -15.61
CA ILE A 19 5.45 -1.21 -15.11
C ILE A 19 4.15 -1.94 -15.43
N ALA A 20 4.22 -2.87 -16.38
CA ALA A 20 3.05 -3.65 -16.75
C ALA A 20 2.65 -4.64 -15.66
N ALA A 21 3.51 -4.83 -14.68
CA ALA A 21 3.33 -5.82 -13.64
C ALA A 21 3.59 -5.20 -12.27
N THR A 22 3.49 -6.04 -11.26
CA THR A 22 3.75 -5.69 -9.88
C THR A 22 5.23 -5.48 -9.64
N THR A 23 5.57 -4.47 -8.86
CA THR A 23 6.91 -4.30 -8.32
C THR A 23 6.92 -4.81 -6.88
N ALA A 24 7.91 -5.61 -6.54
CA ALA A 24 8.06 -6.16 -5.21
C ALA A 24 9.18 -5.46 -4.45
N MET A 25 8.96 -5.22 -3.16
CA MET A 25 9.99 -4.71 -2.25
C MET A 25 9.86 -5.40 -0.90
N ALA A 26 10.93 -5.40 -0.14
CA ALA A 26 10.98 -6.09 1.14
C ALA A 26 11.06 -5.08 2.29
N ASP A 27 10.36 -5.38 3.37
CA ASP A 27 10.46 -4.69 4.65
C ASP A 27 10.68 -5.77 5.71
N GLY A 28 11.94 -6.04 6.03
CA GLY A 28 12.29 -7.19 6.85
C GLY A 28 11.91 -8.49 6.15
N ASP A 29 11.09 -9.31 6.80
CA ASP A 29 10.59 -10.57 6.21
C ASP A 29 9.29 -10.38 5.42
N THR A 30 8.73 -9.19 5.40
CA THR A 30 7.49 -8.90 4.69
C THR A 30 7.80 -8.48 3.27
N LEU A 31 7.16 -9.15 2.31
CA LEU A 31 7.26 -8.78 0.91
C LEU A 31 6.04 -7.97 0.51
N ILE A 32 6.29 -6.83 -0.12
CA ILE A 32 5.25 -5.91 -0.54
C ILE A 32 5.20 -5.88 -2.05
N TYR A 33 4.04 -6.26 -2.60
CA TYR A 33 3.78 -6.14 -4.02
C TYR A 33 3.01 -4.86 -4.27
N ALA A 34 3.65 -3.89 -4.92
CA ALA A 34 3.05 -2.61 -5.26
C ALA A 34 2.62 -2.62 -6.73
N THR A 35 1.36 -2.30 -6.97
CA THR A 35 0.79 -2.26 -8.30
C THR A 35 -0.23 -1.12 -8.39
N HIS A 36 -0.56 -0.68 -9.61
CA HIS A 36 -1.59 0.33 -9.78
C HIS A 36 -2.98 -0.18 -9.37
N GLY A 37 -3.26 -1.46 -9.59
CA GLY A 37 -4.56 -2.04 -9.30
C GLY A 37 -5.41 -2.31 -10.53
N HIS A 38 -4.89 -1.98 -11.71
CA HIS A 38 -5.59 -2.23 -12.97
C HIS A 38 -5.48 -3.70 -13.38
N THR A 39 -4.26 -4.25 -13.35
CA THR A 39 -4.01 -5.64 -13.74
C THR A 39 -4.08 -6.56 -12.52
N TYR A 40 -3.26 -6.30 -11.50
CA TYR A 40 -3.26 -7.04 -10.26
C TYR A 40 -4.03 -6.28 -9.19
N ASN A 41 -4.97 -6.96 -8.55
CA ASN A 41 -5.82 -6.43 -7.49
C ASN A 41 -6.39 -7.61 -6.70
N GLU A 42 -7.39 -7.37 -5.85
CA GLU A 42 -8.00 -8.44 -5.03
C GLU A 42 -8.72 -9.49 -5.86
N GLN A 43 -9.12 -9.19 -7.09
CA GLN A 43 -9.77 -10.14 -7.99
C GLN A 43 -8.78 -10.86 -8.91
N ASN A 44 -7.55 -10.40 -8.99
CA ASN A 44 -6.51 -11.00 -9.80
C ASN A 44 -5.17 -10.83 -9.07
N LEU A 45 -4.87 -11.76 -8.17
CA LEU A 45 -3.72 -11.65 -7.27
C LEU A 45 -2.40 -11.98 -7.98
N PRO A 46 -1.31 -11.24 -7.66
CA PRO A 46 0.03 -11.68 -8.00
C PRO A 46 0.43 -12.89 -7.13
N PRO A 47 1.58 -13.51 -7.38
CA PRO A 47 2.03 -14.64 -6.55
C PRO A 47 2.42 -14.17 -5.14
N LEU A 48 1.50 -14.29 -4.20
CA LEU A 48 1.67 -13.87 -2.82
C LEU A 48 1.97 -15.07 -1.92
N HIS A 49 2.80 -14.84 -0.90
CA HIS A 49 3.06 -15.80 0.17
C HIS A 49 2.39 -15.30 1.45
N ARG A 50 2.28 -16.20 2.43
CA ARG A 50 1.68 -15.86 3.71
C ARG A 50 2.42 -14.67 4.36
N GLY A 51 1.65 -13.67 4.76
CA GLY A 51 2.17 -12.46 5.38
C GLY A 51 2.54 -11.35 4.40
N ASP A 52 2.42 -11.59 3.11
CA ASP A 52 2.73 -10.58 2.10
C ASP A 52 1.68 -9.48 2.08
N ILE A 53 2.07 -8.35 1.52
CA ILE A 53 1.22 -7.18 1.37
C ILE A 53 0.96 -6.94 -0.12
N LEU A 54 -0.30 -6.75 -0.47
CA LEU A 54 -0.69 -6.25 -1.79
C LEU A 54 -1.04 -4.77 -1.64
N LEU A 55 -0.20 -3.90 -2.19
CA LEU A 55 -0.39 -2.46 -2.14
C LEU A 55 -0.83 -1.97 -3.52
N HIS A 56 -2.00 -1.36 -3.61
CA HIS A 56 -2.52 -0.86 -4.88
C HIS A 56 -3.28 0.45 -4.70
N GLY A 57 -3.51 1.14 -5.81
CA GLY A 57 -4.28 2.37 -5.84
C GLY A 57 -5.55 2.21 -6.68
N HIS A 58 -5.69 3.04 -7.70
CA HIS A 58 -6.78 3.04 -8.68
C HIS A 58 -8.10 3.57 -8.11
N THR A 59 -8.57 3.08 -6.97
CA THR A 59 -9.86 3.48 -6.39
C THR A 59 -9.85 4.86 -5.74
N HIS A 60 -8.67 5.39 -5.37
CA HIS A 60 -8.49 6.63 -4.62
C HIS A 60 -9.12 6.58 -3.22
N VAL A 61 -9.31 5.38 -2.67
CA VAL A 61 -9.88 5.18 -1.34
C VAL A 61 -8.87 4.45 -0.46
N PRO A 62 -8.49 5.02 0.69
CA PRO A 62 -7.59 4.33 1.61
C PRO A 62 -8.22 3.02 2.09
N ALA A 63 -7.40 1.99 2.20
CA ALA A 63 -7.89 0.69 2.65
C ALA A 63 -6.79 -0.10 3.35
N CYS A 64 -7.21 -0.91 4.32
CA CYS A 64 -6.38 -1.89 4.99
C CYS A 64 -7.26 -3.10 5.30
N VAL A 65 -7.16 -4.15 4.49
CA VAL A 65 -8.02 -5.33 4.59
C VAL A 65 -7.15 -6.57 4.78
N PRO A 66 -7.02 -7.07 6.02
CA PRO A 66 -6.33 -8.32 6.28
C PRO A 66 -7.13 -9.50 5.75
N HIS A 67 -6.44 -10.40 5.03
CA HIS A 67 -6.97 -11.70 4.61
C HIS A 67 -6.17 -12.81 5.28
N ASP A 68 -6.54 -14.05 5.09
CA ASP A 68 -5.88 -15.19 5.73
C ASP A 68 -4.40 -15.29 5.33
N THR A 69 -4.08 -15.03 4.07
CA THR A 69 -2.73 -15.24 3.55
C THR A 69 -2.00 -13.94 3.24
N TYR A 70 -2.71 -12.82 3.06
CA TYR A 70 -2.09 -11.54 2.71
C TYR A 70 -2.94 -10.40 3.27
N THR A 71 -2.39 -9.19 3.23
CA THR A 71 -3.14 -7.98 3.57
C THR A 71 -3.18 -7.07 2.35
N CYS A 72 -4.36 -6.58 2.01
CA CYS A 72 -4.56 -5.64 0.92
C CYS A 72 -4.55 -4.23 1.49
N MET A 73 -3.73 -3.35 0.90
CA MET A 73 -3.60 -1.96 1.33
C MET A 73 -3.74 -1.01 0.16
N ASN A 74 -4.33 0.15 0.42
CA ASN A 74 -4.41 1.24 -0.54
C ASN A 74 -4.10 2.53 0.19
N PRO A 75 -3.12 3.33 -0.29
CA PRO A 75 -2.76 4.58 0.38
C PRO A 75 -3.82 5.68 0.23
N GLY A 76 -4.79 5.52 -0.66
CA GLY A 76 -5.72 6.58 -0.99
C GLY A 76 -5.13 7.53 -2.02
N SER A 77 -5.49 8.80 -1.94
CA SER A 77 -5.02 9.80 -2.90
C SER A 77 -4.60 11.09 -2.21
N VAL A 78 -3.50 11.65 -2.67
CA VAL A 78 -3.07 12.99 -2.24
C VAL A 78 -3.96 14.05 -2.86
N ALA A 79 -4.27 13.92 -4.15
CA ALA A 79 -4.92 14.98 -4.93
C ALA A 79 -6.43 14.81 -5.07
N ILE A 80 -6.91 13.57 -5.24
CA ILE A 80 -8.31 13.30 -5.59
C ILE A 80 -8.86 12.15 -4.75
N PRO A 81 -9.01 12.35 -3.42
CA PRO A 81 -9.61 11.30 -2.59
C PRO A 81 -11.09 11.11 -2.94
N LYS A 82 -11.57 9.88 -2.81
CA LYS A 82 -12.96 9.53 -3.11
C LYS A 82 -13.64 8.93 -1.89
N ALA A 83 -14.95 8.75 -1.97
CA ALA A 83 -15.77 8.17 -0.90
C ALA A 83 -15.64 8.92 0.44
N GLY A 84 -15.46 10.24 0.39
CA GLY A 84 -15.33 11.05 1.61
C GLY A 84 -14.04 10.86 2.36
N SER A 85 -13.03 10.22 1.75
CA SER A 85 -11.74 10.00 2.38
C SER A 85 -10.89 11.28 2.38
N TRP A 86 -9.73 11.20 3.04
CA TRP A 86 -8.84 12.34 3.23
C TRP A 86 -7.78 12.43 2.16
N HIS A 87 -7.20 13.60 1.97
CA HIS A 87 -5.97 13.78 1.20
C HIS A 87 -4.81 13.25 2.04
N GLY A 88 -4.12 12.23 1.55
CA GLY A 88 -3.11 11.61 2.38
C GLY A 88 -2.18 10.64 1.68
N TYR A 89 -1.37 9.98 2.49
CA TYR A 89 -0.31 9.10 2.06
C TYR A 89 -0.06 8.02 3.11
N MET A 90 0.77 7.04 2.77
CA MET A 90 1.21 6.01 3.70
C MET A 90 2.70 6.15 4.00
N ILE A 91 3.06 5.78 5.23
CA ILE A 91 4.45 5.56 5.63
C ILE A 91 4.59 4.12 6.06
N MET A 92 5.69 3.50 5.66
CA MET A 92 6.05 2.15 6.06
C MET A 92 7.43 2.16 6.68
N GLU A 93 7.55 1.59 7.88
CA GLU A 93 8.82 1.49 8.58
C GLU A 93 8.82 0.26 9.49
N ASN A 94 9.76 -0.66 9.27
CA ASN A 94 9.95 -1.85 10.11
C ASN A 94 8.65 -2.64 10.38
N GLY A 95 7.87 -2.88 9.33
CA GLY A 95 6.63 -3.65 9.44
C GLY A 95 5.45 -2.86 9.99
N ARG A 96 5.62 -1.58 10.24
CA ARG A 96 4.54 -0.68 10.67
C ARG A 96 4.10 0.18 9.50
N PHE A 97 2.80 0.24 9.28
CA PHE A 97 2.18 1.00 8.19
C PHE A 97 1.23 2.03 8.78
N GLN A 98 1.39 3.29 8.37
CA GLN A 98 0.52 4.37 8.83
C GLN A 98 -0.07 5.11 7.63
N TRP A 99 -1.36 5.39 7.69
CA TRP A 99 -2.07 6.25 6.74
C TRP A 99 -2.20 7.62 7.39
N LYS A 100 -1.63 8.63 6.77
CA LYS A 100 -1.55 9.97 7.32
C LYS A 100 -2.18 10.98 6.39
N THR A 101 -2.83 11.98 6.99
CA THR A 101 -3.31 13.13 6.23
C THR A 101 -2.15 14.05 5.84
N MET A 102 -2.42 14.99 4.95
CA MET A 102 -1.42 15.99 4.58
C MET A 102 -1.06 16.93 5.74
N THR A 103 -1.80 16.88 6.83
CA THR A 103 -1.49 17.62 8.07
C THR A 103 -0.89 16.71 9.15
N ASN A 104 -0.40 15.51 8.75
CA ASN A 104 0.28 14.55 9.61
C ASN A 104 -0.58 13.87 10.67
N GLU A 105 -1.89 13.90 10.50
CA GLU A 105 -2.79 13.13 11.37
C GLU A 105 -2.79 11.66 10.94
N VAL A 106 -2.60 10.74 11.87
CA VAL A 106 -2.66 9.29 11.60
C VAL A 106 -4.12 8.84 11.59
N LYS A 107 -4.58 8.34 10.44
CA LYS A 107 -5.96 7.87 10.26
C LYS A 107 -6.11 6.38 10.42
N MET A 108 -5.11 5.60 10.00
CA MET A 108 -5.08 4.15 10.13
C MET A 108 -3.67 3.70 10.44
N GLU A 109 -3.55 2.56 11.10
CA GLU A 109 -2.27 1.96 11.40
C GLU A 109 -2.39 0.44 11.38
N PHE A 110 -1.37 -0.20 10.82
CA PHE A 110 -1.27 -1.65 10.76
C PHE A 110 0.14 -2.05 11.20
N ALA A 111 0.24 -3.00 12.12
CA ALA A 111 1.52 -3.52 12.59
C ALA A 111 1.32 -4.93 13.15
N ASP A 112 2.39 -5.73 13.12
CA ASP A 112 2.39 -7.08 13.67
C ASP A 112 1.27 -7.96 13.09
N GLY A 113 1.00 -7.80 11.80
CA GLY A 113 0.02 -8.60 11.09
C GLY A 113 -1.44 -8.22 11.35
N LYS A 114 -1.70 -7.08 12.00
CA LYS A 114 -3.06 -6.68 12.31
C LYS A 114 -3.25 -5.18 12.29
N ARG A 115 -4.50 -4.77 12.10
CA ARG A 115 -4.89 -3.37 12.13
C ARG A 115 -4.99 -2.90 13.58
N ILE A 116 -4.35 -1.77 13.89
CA ILE A 116 -4.29 -1.19 15.22
C ILE A 116 -5.26 -0.02 15.36
N LEU A 117 -5.37 0.77 14.30
CA LEU A 117 -6.20 1.98 14.31
C LEU A 117 -7.06 2.08 13.07
#